data_47084262f388f0da9bd66dbc63eeab40
#
_entry.id   47084262f388f0da9bd66dbc63eeab40
#
_cell.length_a   1.000
_cell.length_b   1.000
_cell.length_c   1.000
_cell.angle_alpha   90.00
_cell.angle_beta   90.00
_cell.angle_gamma   90.00
#
_symmetry.space_group_name_H-M   'P 1'
#
loop_
_entity.id
_entity.type
_entity.pdbx_description
1 polymer ?
#
loop_
_entity_poly.entity_id
_entity_poly.type
_entity_poly.pdbx_seq_one_letter_code
_entity_poly.pdbx_strand_id
1 'polypeptide(L)'
;SFFRCSDAFLLKVEGESMTGAGIADGDFVVVRPQKDASLGDIVVALIDGEATVKTFLRDGNEVVLKPENPSMEPIRVSEGTDFAIVGKVISVIRRLA
;
A
#
# COMPACT_ATOMS: atom_id res chain seq x y z
N SER A 1 8.93 -18.81 18.47
CA SER A 1 7.54 -18.42 18.14
C SER A 1 7.38 -18.24 16.64
N PHE A 2 6.16 -18.31 16.19
CA PHE A 2 5.83 -18.11 14.78
C PHE A 2 4.57 -17.28 14.66
N PHE A 3 4.40 -16.66 13.50
CA PHE A 3 3.23 -15.85 13.21
C PHE A 3 2.24 -16.63 12.36
N ARG A 4 0.98 -16.46 12.67
CA ARG A 4 -0.10 -16.94 11.81
C ARG A 4 -0.66 -15.76 11.02
N CYS A 5 -0.65 -15.88 9.71
CA CYS A 5 -1.23 -14.91 8.80
C CYS A 5 -2.19 -15.65 7.87
N SER A 6 -3.19 -16.34 8.46
CA SER A 6 -4.05 -17.24 7.72
C SER A 6 -4.83 -16.55 6.59
N ASP A 7 -5.08 -15.25 6.73
CA ASP A 7 -5.83 -14.49 5.72
C ASP A 7 -4.93 -13.59 4.87
N ALA A 8 -3.63 -13.61 5.13
CA ALA A 8 -2.71 -12.75 4.39
C ALA A 8 -2.51 -13.28 2.96
N PHE A 9 -2.25 -12.36 2.05
CA PHE A 9 -1.89 -12.70 0.68
C PHE A 9 -0.66 -11.91 0.25
N LEU A 10 -0.07 -12.33 -0.87
CA LEU A 10 1.09 -11.67 -1.46
C LEU A 10 0.66 -10.85 -2.66
N LEU A 11 1.24 -9.67 -2.77
CA LEU A 11 1.09 -8.83 -3.95
C LEU A 11 2.47 -8.45 -4.45
N LYS A 12 2.72 -8.65 -5.75
CA LYS A 12 3.96 -8.24 -6.38
C LYS A 12 3.93 -6.75 -6.66
N VAL A 13 4.96 -6.05 -6.24
CA VAL A 13 5.08 -4.59 -6.42
C VAL A 13 5.69 -4.30 -7.78
N GLU A 14 5.09 -3.38 -8.50
CA GLU A 14 5.61 -2.87 -9.76
C GLU A 14 5.91 -1.38 -9.60
N GLY A 15 7.07 -0.97 -10.13
CA GLY A 15 7.47 0.44 -10.12
C GLY A 15 8.21 0.88 -8.88
N GLU A 16 8.48 2.17 -8.81
CA GLU A 16 9.41 2.77 -7.88
C GLU A 16 8.75 3.64 -6.81
N SER A 17 7.42 3.60 -6.69
CA SER A 17 6.69 4.55 -5.85
C SER A 17 6.96 4.41 -4.36
N MET A 18 7.50 3.26 -3.92
CA MET A 18 7.72 2.99 -2.50
C MET A 18 9.19 2.70 -2.17
N THR A 19 10.11 3.12 -3.01
CA THR A 19 11.55 2.87 -2.81
C THR A 19 12.09 3.52 -1.53
N GLY A 20 11.57 4.69 -1.16
CA GLY A 20 11.96 5.36 0.09
C GLY A 20 11.52 4.62 1.34
N ALA A 21 10.59 3.69 1.24
CA ALA A 21 10.18 2.81 2.34
C ALA A 21 10.87 1.44 2.28
N GLY A 22 11.84 1.27 1.37
CA GLY A 22 12.55 0.00 1.23
C GLY A 22 11.80 -1.05 0.43
N ILE A 23 10.78 -0.66 -0.33
CA ILE A 23 10.02 -1.58 -1.18
C ILE A 23 10.39 -1.30 -2.63
N ALA A 24 11.03 -2.25 -3.27
CA ALA A 24 11.55 -2.11 -4.63
C ALA A 24 10.63 -2.79 -5.64
N ASP A 25 10.79 -2.39 -6.90
CA ASP A 25 10.14 -3.09 -8.01
C ASP A 25 10.49 -4.59 -7.97
N GLY A 26 9.47 -5.42 -8.11
CA GLY A 26 9.65 -6.87 -8.07
C GLY A 26 9.57 -7.50 -6.68
N ASP A 27 9.58 -6.71 -5.62
CA ASP A 27 9.34 -7.22 -4.28
C ASP A 27 7.92 -7.73 -4.15
N PHE A 28 7.70 -8.62 -3.16
CA PHE A 28 6.37 -9.01 -2.76
C PHE A 28 6.05 -8.36 -1.41
N VAL A 29 4.86 -7.85 -1.27
CA VAL A 29 4.37 -7.40 0.04
C VAL A 29 3.38 -8.42 0.57
N VAL A 30 3.49 -8.69 1.87
CA VAL A 30 2.53 -9.52 2.60
C VAL A 30 1.44 -8.58 3.08
N VAL A 31 0.20 -8.86 2.71
CA VAL A 31 -0.93 -7.97 2.95
C VAL A 31 -1.92 -8.67 3.87
N ARG A 32 -2.22 -8.04 5.00
CA ARG A 32 -3.30 -8.46 5.87
C ARG A 32 -4.59 -7.78 5.43
N PRO A 33 -5.62 -8.53 5.01
CA PRO A 33 -6.88 -7.93 4.61
C PRO A 33 -7.51 -7.13 5.74
N GLN A 34 -7.86 -5.90 5.45
CA GLN A 34 -8.63 -5.05 6.35
C GLN A 34 -9.21 -3.90 5.53
N LYS A 35 -10.35 -3.36 5.97
CA LYS A 35 -11.04 -2.30 5.23
C LYS A 35 -10.66 -0.91 5.70
N ASP A 36 -10.03 -0.82 6.87
CA ASP A 36 -9.61 0.45 7.47
C ASP A 36 -8.10 0.51 7.54
N ALA A 37 -7.59 1.70 7.73
CA ALA A 37 -6.17 1.94 7.92
C ALA A 37 -5.94 3.04 8.94
N SER A 38 -4.79 2.99 9.59
CA SER A 38 -4.32 4.05 10.48
C SER A 38 -3.36 4.95 9.73
N LEU A 39 -3.25 6.20 10.15
CA LEU A 39 -2.32 7.15 9.54
C LEU A 39 -0.89 6.61 9.59
N GLY A 40 -0.23 6.64 8.45
CA GLY A 40 1.15 6.15 8.32
C GLY A 40 1.25 4.68 7.95
N ASP A 41 0.16 3.93 7.95
CA ASP A 41 0.19 2.55 7.47
C ASP A 41 0.54 2.51 5.98
N ILE A 42 1.32 1.52 5.59
CA ILE A 42 1.47 1.19 4.17
C ILE A 42 0.33 0.25 3.82
N VAL A 43 -0.44 0.62 2.81
CA VAL A 43 -1.66 -0.09 2.45
C VAL A 43 -1.64 -0.51 0.99
N VAL A 44 -2.44 -1.52 0.69
CA VAL A 44 -2.88 -1.80 -0.67
C VAL A 44 -4.26 -1.20 -0.82
N ALA A 45 -4.43 -0.35 -1.80
CA ALA A 45 -5.70 0.27 -2.11
C ALA A 45 -6.10 -0.03 -3.55
N LEU A 46 -7.39 -0.10 -3.81
CA LEU A 46 -7.93 -0.12 -5.16
C LEU A 46 -8.42 1.29 -5.49
N ILE A 47 -7.95 1.82 -6.59
CA ILE A 47 -8.38 3.11 -7.13
C ILE A 47 -8.81 2.85 -8.57
N ASP A 48 -10.08 3.07 -8.83
CA ASP A 48 -10.66 2.83 -10.16
C ASP A 48 -10.31 1.43 -10.71
N GLY A 49 -10.32 0.44 -9.82
CA GLY A 49 -10.06 -0.95 -10.15
C GLY A 49 -8.60 -1.37 -10.20
N GLU A 50 -7.67 -0.45 -9.98
CA GLU A 50 -6.23 -0.77 -9.97
C GLU A 50 -5.67 -0.81 -8.56
N ALA A 51 -4.87 -1.84 -8.26
CA ALA A 51 -4.20 -1.96 -6.97
C ALA A 51 -2.96 -1.08 -6.94
N THR A 52 -2.79 -0.37 -5.84
CA THR A 52 -1.60 0.44 -5.59
C THR A 52 -1.14 0.27 -4.15
N VAL A 53 0.17 0.37 -3.93
CA VAL A 53 0.78 0.32 -2.60
C VAL A 53 1.27 1.73 -2.27
N LYS A 54 0.76 2.30 -1.19
CA LYS A 54 1.07 3.69 -0.80
C LYS A 54 0.96 3.83 0.72
N THR A 55 1.49 4.92 1.24
CA THR A 55 1.30 5.30 2.64
C THR A 55 -0.04 6.00 2.78
N PHE A 56 -0.84 5.54 3.75
CA PHE A 56 -2.17 6.08 4.02
C PHE A 56 -2.07 7.31 4.91
N LEU A 57 -2.55 8.43 4.41
CA LEU A 57 -2.62 9.70 5.15
C LEU A 57 -3.99 10.34 4.95
N ARG A 58 -4.23 11.40 5.72
CA ARG A 58 -5.41 12.26 5.56
C ARG A 58 -4.99 13.71 5.56
N ASP A 59 -5.70 14.49 4.78
CA ASP A 59 -5.66 15.94 4.81
C ASP A 59 -7.09 16.41 5.05
N GLY A 60 -7.40 16.76 6.30
CA GLY A 60 -8.78 16.96 6.72
C GLY A 60 -9.58 15.67 6.55
N ASN A 61 -10.65 15.72 5.77
CA ASN A 61 -11.48 14.55 5.49
C ASN A 61 -11.06 13.80 4.22
N GLU A 62 -10.07 14.31 3.52
CA GLU A 62 -9.62 13.70 2.27
C GLU A 62 -8.54 12.67 2.55
N VAL A 63 -8.71 11.48 1.98
CA VAL A 63 -7.66 10.45 1.99
C VAL A 63 -6.57 10.85 1.00
N VAL A 64 -5.32 10.74 1.46
CA VAL A 64 -4.15 11.00 0.64
C VAL A 64 -3.31 9.74 0.64
N LEU A 65 -3.01 9.21 -0.54
CA LEU A 65 -2.16 8.05 -0.72
C LEU A 65 -0.80 8.56 -1.18
N LYS A 66 0.16 8.50 -0.26
CA LYS A 66 1.47 9.10 -0.47
C LYS A 66 2.47 8.06 -0.96
N PRO A 67 3.12 8.30 -2.12
CA PRO A 67 4.28 7.50 -2.50
C PRO A 67 5.45 7.84 -1.57
N GLU A 68 6.31 6.86 -1.29
CA GLU A 68 7.56 7.09 -0.59
C GLU A 68 8.67 7.27 -1.62
N ASN A 69 8.50 8.30 -2.45
CA ASN A 69 9.41 8.66 -3.52
C ASN A 69 9.22 10.15 -3.81
N PRO A 70 10.24 10.99 -3.56
CA PRO A 70 10.10 12.45 -3.71
C PRO A 70 9.81 12.92 -5.13
N SER A 71 10.08 12.09 -6.14
CA SER A 71 9.80 12.45 -7.53
C SER A 71 8.37 12.17 -7.97
N MET A 72 7.54 11.60 -7.09
CA MET A 72 6.17 11.19 -7.41
C MET A 72 5.17 11.95 -6.55
N GLU A 73 4.04 12.30 -7.15
CA GLU A 73 2.99 13.06 -6.49
C GLU A 73 2.04 12.18 -5.68
N PRO A 74 1.56 12.67 -4.54
CA PRO A 74 0.50 11.99 -3.80
C PRO A 74 -0.79 11.88 -4.61
N ILE A 75 -1.54 10.84 -4.35
CA ILE A 75 -2.88 10.65 -4.92
C ILE A 75 -3.90 11.13 -3.91
N ARG A 76 -4.69 12.14 -4.27
CA ARG A 76 -5.80 12.61 -3.45
C ARG A 76 -7.07 11.92 -3.90
N VAL A 77 -7.74 11.28 -2.94
CA VAL A 77 -8.97 10.54 -3.22
C VAL A 77 -10.14 11.49 -3.03
N SER A 78 -10.74 11.91 -4.12
CA SER A 78 -11.89 12.80 -4.08
C SER A 78 -13.20 12.02 -3.99
N GLU A 79 -14.29 12.72 -3.63
CA GLU A 79 -15.62 12.14 -3.72
C GLU A 79 -15.90 11.69 -5.15
N GLY A 80 -16.53 10.54 -5.30
CA GLY A 80 -16.82 9.95 -6.60
C GLY A 80 -15.71 9.10 -7.17
N THR A 81 -14.52 9.10 -6.57
CA THR A 81 -13.47 8.16 -6.92
C THR A 81 -13.82 6.77 -6.39
N ASP A 82 -13.75 5.78 -7.24
CA ASP A 82 -13.90 4.39 -6.80
C ASP A 82 -12.65 3.99 -6.01
N PHE A 83 -12.78 3.91 -4.70
CA PHE A 83 -11.66 3.72 -3.79
C PHE A 83 -12.03 2.74 -2.69
N ALA A 84 -11.10 1.82 -2.39
CA ALA A 84 -11.24 0.92 -1.26
C ALA A 84 -9.85 0.56 -0.71
N ILE A 85 -9.75 0.44 0.60
CA ILE A 85 -8.59 -0.19 1.24
C ILE A 85 -8.79 -1.70 1.16
N VAL A 86 -7.79 -2.39 0.63
CA VAL A 86 -7.77 -3.86 0.54
C VAL A 86 -7.11 -4.46 1.77
N GLY A 87 -6.04 -3.86 2.24
CA GLY A 87 -5.34 -4.36 3.40
C GLY A 87 -4.12 -3.55 3.77
N LYS A 88 -3.49 -3.97 4.88
CA LYS A 88 -2.27 -3.36 5.40
C LYS A 88 -1.08 -4.21 5.03
N VAL A 89 -0.03 -3.58 4.54
CA VAL A 89 1.26 -4.23 4.31
C VAL A 89 1.93 -4.48 5.65
N ILE A 90 2.22 -5.74 5.94
CA ILE A 90 2.82 -6.14 7.21
C ILE A 90 4.24 -6.68 7.05
N SER A 91 4.66 -6.99 5.83
CA SER A 91 5.99 -7.51 5.57
C SER A 91 6.36 -7.33 4.10
N VAL A 92 7.64 -7.37 3.82
CA VAL A 92 8.18 -7.32 2.46
C VAL A 92 9.08 -8.53 2.26
N ILE A 93 8.91 -9.20 1.15
CA ILE A 93 9.71 -10.35 0.76
C ILE A 93 10.45 -10.01 -0.52
N ARG A 94 11.76 -10.16 -0.48
CA ARG A 94 12.62 -9.95 -1.64
C ARG A 94 13.36 -11.22 -1.98
N ARG A 95 13.32 -11.57 -3.25
CA ARG A 95 14.07 -12.70 -3.75
C ARG A 95 15.52 -12.27 -4.01
N LEU A 96 16.47 -13.02 -3.48
CA LEU A 96 17.89 -12.68 -3.61
C LEU A 96 18.53 -13.22 -4.88
N ALA A 97 17.95 -14.23 -5.49
CA ALA A 97 18.56 -14.82 -6.67
C ALA A 97 17.52 -15.39 -7.62
#